data_291ac648ad120711581c56c9a6d6508a
#
_entry.id   291ac648ad120711581c56c9a6d6508a
#
_cell.length_a   1.000
_cell.length_b   1.000
_cell.length_c   1.000
_cell.angle_alpha   90.00
_cell.angle_beta   90.00
_cell.angle_gamma   90.00
#
_symmetry.space_group_name_H-M   'P 1'
#
loop_
_entity.id
_entity.type
_entity.pdbx_description
1 polymer ?
#
loop_
_entity_poly.entity_id
_entity_poly.type
_entity_poly.pdbx_seq_one_letter_code
_entity_poly.pdbx_strand_id
1 'polypeptide(L)'
;MNKRIRSALATLTMVVLLCTVCILFRNEQSTVSVSRTNDTIIYAVAYRDIDLLEDDIAYYQKQQFNIILPKNVSEAAGSRNLILILEFGNPDEMQKAVEMLNNARIPSVILIDSGYLNINVETIKNTYRDAEFEFAVSFEINGYNEVDIVRAVTDCRMKFYLGYGESAEILVHSCGQLFCEDMEKLTECECFANLSVFTCGNGVNKLNSSSGLLIFNRIVRLPDWSIADYFSSIAIL
;
A
#
# COMPACT_ATOMS: atom_id res chain seq x y z
N MET A 1 64.19 -20.79 -11.63
CA MET A 1 63.41 -19.88 -10.79
C MET A 1 62.98 -20.59 -9.53
N ASN A 2 63.42 -20.14 -8.39
CA ASN A 2 63.31 -20.79 -7.10
C ASN A 2 61.84 -20.99 -6.67
N LYS A 3 61.46 -22.16 -6.18
CA LYS A 3 60.08 -22.54 -5.81
C LYS A 3 59.46 -21.51 -4.84
N ARG A 4 60.28 -20.92 -3.97
CA ARG A 4 59.90 -19.84 -3.04
C ARG A 4 59.51 -18.51 -3.74
N ILE A 5 60.21 -18.19 -4.86
CA ILE A 5 59.93 -16.96 -5.62
C ILE A 5 58.59 -17.10 -6.38
N ARG A 6 58.27 -18.30 -6.89
CA ARG A 6 56.98 -18.56 -7.55
C ARG A 6 55.82 -18.50 -6.58
N SER A 7 55.98 -19.02 -5.37
CA SER A 7 54.94 -18.94 -4.33
C SER A 7 54.70 -17.47 -3.88
N ALA A 8 55.76 -16.69 -3.65
CA ALA A 8 55.64 -15.30 -3.28
C ALA A 8 54.98 -14.45 -4.39
N LEU A 9 55.27 -14.71 -5.66
CA LEU A 9 54.68 -14.04 -6.80
C LEU A 9 53.18 -14.36 -6.92
N ALA A 10 52.79 -15.61 -6.72
CA ALA A 10 51.40 -16.03 -6.77
C ALA A 10 50.57 -15.41 -5.64
N THR A 11 51.15 -15.32 -4.44
CA THR A 11 50.45 -14.66 -3.29
C THR A 11 50.31 -13.17 -3.53
N LEU A 12 51.33 -12.50 -4.07
CA LEU A 12 51.24 -11.06 -4.39
C LEU A 12 50.18 -10.77 -5.46
N THR A 13 50.11 -11.61 -6.51
CA THR A 13 49.09 -11.46 -7.57
C THR A 13 47.68 -11.63 -7.01
N MET A 14 47.47 -12.58 -6.11
CA MET A 14 46.18 -12.82 -5.49
C MET A 14 45.77 -11.67 -4.58
N VAL A 15 46.68 -11.09 -3.82
CA VAL A 15 46.39 -9.89 -2.99
C VAL A 15 46.06 -8.68 -3.84
N VAL A 16 46.79 -8.44 -4.92
CA VAL A 16 46.52 -7.34 -5.86
C VAL A 16 45.12 -7.52 -6.50
N LEU A 17 44.77 -8.74 -6.90
CA LEU A 17 43.47 -9.07 -7.49
C LEU A 17 42.33 -8.81 -6.48
N LEU A 18 42.49 -9.25 -5.23
CA LEU A 18 41.54 -9.01 -4.15
C LEU A 18 41.35 -7.50 -3.85
N CYS A 19 42.47 -6.75 -3.80
CA CYS A 19 42.41 -5.31 -3.61
C CYS A 19 41.71 -4.62 -4.77
N THR A 20 41.94 -5.03 -6.02
CA THR A 20 41.29 -4.46 -7.20
C THR A 20 39.80 -4.75 -7.19
N VAL A 21 39.39 -5.97 -6.83
CA VAL A 21 37.96 -6.34 -6.68
C VAL A 21 37.32 -5.51 -5.58
N CYS A 22 37.95 -5.37 -4.42
CA CYS A 22 37.42 -4.53 -3.33
C CYS A 22 37.29 -3.04 -3.73
N ILE A 23 38.24 -2.52 -4.52
CA ILE A 23 38.17 -1.13 -5.01
C ILE A 23 37.05 -0.98 -6.04
N LEU A 24 36.84 -1.94 -6.93
CA LEU A 24 35.75 -1.94 -7.89
C LEU A 24 34.38 -1.99 -7.18
N PHE A 25 34.19 -2.90 -6.22
CA PHE A 25 32.97 -2.94 -5.42
C PHE A 25 32.75 -1.68 -4.57
N ARG A 26 33.81 -1.06 -4.08
CA ARG A 26 33.70 0.20 -3.33
C ARG A 26 33.35 1.39 -4.23
N ASN A 27 33.81 1.40 -5.48
CA ASN A 27 33.45 2.42 -6.46
C ASN A 27 32.01 2.26 -6.98
N GLU A 28 31.48 1.04 -7.07
CA GLU A 28 30.07 0.86 -7.40
C GLU A 28 29.14 1.35 -6.28
N GLN A 29 29.58 1.29 -5.00
CA GLN A 29 28.81 1.85 -3.90
C GLN A 29 28.92 3.38 -3.77
N SER A 30 29.93 4.02 -4.37
CA SER A 30 30.16 5.46 -4.21
C SER A 30 29.59 6.35 -5.32
N THR A 31 28.93 5.80 -6.32
CA THR A 31 28.20 6.54 -7.35
C THR A 31 26.67 6.45 -7.22
N VAL A 32 26.16 5.99 -6.09
CA VAL A 32 24.82 6.36 -5.70
C VAL A 32 24.93 7.86 -5.33
N SER A 33 24.85 8.72 -6.34
CA SER A 33 24.39 10.08 -6.12
C SER A 33 23.07 9.90 -5.36
N VAL A 34 23.08 10.22 -4.07
CA VAL A 34 21.88 10.48 -3.31
C VAL A 34 21.28 11.73 -3.96
N SER A 35 20.67 11.57 -5.12
CA SER A 35 19.55 12.36 -5.50
C SER A 35 18.63 12.22 -4.28
N ARG A 36 18.50 13.26 -3.48
CA ARG A 36 17.38 13.45 -2.59
C ARG A 36 16.16 13.58 -3.51
N THR A 37 15.74 12.47 -4.07
CA THR A 37 14.36 12.29 -4.47
C THR A 37 13.61 12.50 -3.17
N ASN A 38 12.83 13.55 -3.08
CA ASN A 38 11.82 13.67 -2.02
C ASN A 38 10.94 12.44 -2.20
N ASP A 39 11.29 11.37 -1.49
CA ASP A 39 10.53 10.13 -1.55
C ASP A 39 9.09 10.51 -1.19
N THR A 40 8.18 10.33 -2.12
CA THR A 40 6.77 10.55 -1.85
C THR A 40 6.32 9.47 -0.88
N ILE A 41 5.92 9.88 0.32
CA ILE A 41 5.43 8.98 1.35
C ILE A 41 3.90 9.03 1.32
N ILE A 42 3.30 7.86 1.31
CA ILE A 42 1.85 7.68 1.34
C ILE A 42 1.51 6.81 2.54
N TYR A 43 0.65 7.31 3.38
CA TYR A 43 0.09 6.55 4.49
C TYR A 43 -1.23 5.92 4.06
N ALA A 44 -1.51 4.70 4.53
CA ALA A 44 -2.79 4.05 4.31
C ALA A 44 -3.36 3.60 5.66
N VAL A 45 -4.49 4.18 6.05
CA VAL A 45 -5.14 3.92 7.34
C VAL A 45 -6.57 3.45 7.11
N ALA A 46 -6.90 2.30 7.70
CA ALA A 46 -8.21 1.70 7.62
C ALA A 46 -8.98 1.89 8.93
N TYR A 47 -10.24 2.23 8.83
CA TYR A 47 -11.15 2.49 9.94
C TYR A 47 -12.29 1.46 9.97
N ARG A 48 -12.54 0.93 11.17
CA ARG A 48 -13.63 0.01 11.49
C ARG A 48 -14.58 0.56 12.56
N ASP A 49 -14.25 1.74 13.08
CA ASP A 49 -14.94 2.43 14.16
C ASP A 49 -15.14 3.89 13.75
N ILE A 50 -16.39 4.35 13.81
CA ILE A 50 -16.76 5.69 13.34
C ILE A 50 -16.29 6.78 14.30
N ASP A 51 -16.28 6.53 15.61
CA ASP A 51 -15.86 7.50 16.60
C ASP A 51 -14.36 7.80 16.44
N LEU A 52 -13.55 6.77 16.17
CA LEU A 52 -12.12 6.94 15.88
C LEU A 52 -11.89 7.71 14.57
N LEU A 53 -12.69 7.46 13.56
CA LEU A 53 -12.60 8.20 12.29
C LEU A 53 -12.92 9.68 12.48
N GLU A 54 -13.99 10.01 13.23
CA GLU A 54 -14.41 11.37 13.50
C GLU A 54 -13.32 12.16 14.25
N ASP A 55 -12.77 11.58 15.30
CA ASP A 55 -11.68 12.18 16.09
C ASP A 55 -10.42 12.42 15.24
N ASP A 56 -10.04 11.45 14.40
CA ASP A 56 -8.80 11.50 13.62
C ASP A 56 -8.90 12.43 12.41
N ILE A 57 -10.10 12.69 11.84
CA ILE A 57 -10.28 13.64 10.73
C ILE A 57 -9.85 15.05 11.13
N ALA A 58 -10.21 15.50 12.34
CA ALA A 58 -9.80 16.82 12.84
C ALA A 58 -8.27 16.93 12.94
N TYR A 59 -7.59 15.84 13.30
CA TYR A 59 -6.14 15.78 13.31
C TYR A 59 -5.56 15.88 11.90
N TYR A 60 -6.07 15.13 10.92
CA TYR A 60 -5.58 15.16 9.54
C TYR A 60 -5.71 16.55 8.92
N GLN A 61 -6.85 17.20 9.12
CA GLN A 61 -7.09 18.56 8.64
C GLN A 61 -6.12 19.56 9.28
N LYS A 62 -5.93 19.50 10.61
CA LYS A 62 -5.00 20.36 11.35
C LYS A 62 -3.55 20.17 10.89
N GLN A 63 -3.15 18.93 10.60
CA GLN A 63 -1.80 18.61 10.13
C GLN A 63 -1.63 18.79 8.62
N GLN A 64 -2.67 19.21 7.91
CA GLN A 64 -2.66 19.46 6.46
C GLN A 64 -2.25 18.20 5.65
N PHE A 65 -2.79 17.03 6.01
CA PHE A 65 -2.63 15.86 5.18
C PHE A 65 -3.35 16.04 3.85
N ASN A 66 -2.67 15.67 2.78
CA ASN A 66 -3.25 15.54 1.45
C ASN A 66 -3.93 14.17 1.36
N ILE A 67 -5.27 14.13 1.49
CA ILE A 67 -6.02 12.88 1.43
C ILE A 67 -6.33 12.59 -0.03
N ILE A 68 -5.89 11.43 -0.51
CA ILE A 68 -5.92 11.04 -1.93
C ILE A 68 -6.54 9.66 -2.12
N LEU A 69 -6.99 9.39 -3.34
CA LEU A 69 -7.37 8.05 -3.79
C LEU A 69 -6.19 7.33 -4.44
N PRO A 70 -6.18 5.99 -4.49
CA PRO A 70 -5.14 5.21 -5.17
C PRO A 70 -4.89 5.64 -6.63
N LYS A 71 -5.92 5.99 -7.38
CA LYS A 71 -5.79 6.49 -8.75
C LYS A 71 -4.99 7.80 -8.88
N ASN A 72 -4.95 8.61 -7.82
CA ASN A 72 -4.28 9.92 -7.80
C ASN A 72 -2.87 9.86 -7.20
N VAL A 73 -2.37 8.67 -6.88
CA VAL A 73 -1.06 8.47 -6.23
C VAL A 73 0.10 9.00 -7.08
N SER A 74 0.00 8.94 -8.39
CA SER A 74 1.02 9.51 -9.30
C SER A 74 1.16 11.03 -9.22
N GLU A 75 0.14 11.71 -8.71
CA GLU A 75 0.10 13.17 -8.53
C GLU A 75 0.55 13.58 -7.11
N ALA A 76 0.74 12.60 -6.22
CA ALA A 76 1.13 12.86 -4.85
C ALA A 76 2.55 13.41 -4.77
N ALA A 77 2.74 14.38 -3.88
CA ALA A 77 4.04 14.98 -3.63
C ALA A 77 4.28 15.16 -2.12
N GLY A 78 5.55 15.02 -1.72
CA GLY A 78 5.95 15.21 -0.33
C GLY A 78 5.58 14.04 0.59
N SER A 79 5.57 14.29 1.90
CA SER A 79 5.51 13.24 2.93
C SER A 79 4.20 13.18 3.70
N ARG A 80 3.16 13.92 3.31
CA ARG A 80 1.88 13.98 4.04
C ARG A 80 0.70 13.56 3.19
N ASN A 81 0.86 12.49 2.41
CA ASN A 81 -0.22 11.92 1.63
C ASN A 81 -0.86 10.77 2.41
N LEU A 82 -2.19 10.71 2.40
CA LEU A 82 -2.96 9.73 3.16
C LEU A 82 -4.06 9.12 2.29
N ILE A 83 -4.20 7.81 2.35
CA ILE A 83 -5.35 7.09 1.82
C ILE A 83 -6.19 6.63 3.01
N LEU A 84 -7.45 7.05 3.03
CA LEU A 84 -8.43 6.59 4.02
C LEU A 84 -9.20 5.41 3.46
N ILE A 85 -9.30 4.34 4.26
CA ILE A 85 -10.02 3.13 3.89
C ILE A 85 -11.14 2.90 4.92
N LEU A 86 -12.37 2.76 4.46
CA LEU A 86 -13.52 2.45 5.29
C LEU A 86 -13.77 0.95 5.25
N GLU A 87 -13.56 0.26 6.39
CA GLU A 87 -13.73 -1.19 6.57
C GLU A 87 -14.83 -1.51 7.59
N PHE A 88 -15.98 -0.86 7.51
CA PHE A 88 -17.06 -1.06 8.45
C PHE A 88 -17.82 -2.36 8.16
N GLY A 89 -18.00 -3.19 9.21
CA GLY A 89 -18.84 -4.40 9.12
C GLY A 89 -20.34 -4.11 9.24
N ASN A 90 -20.72 -2.92 9.72
CA ASN A 90 -22.10 -2.50 9.91
C ASN A 90 -22.50 -1.50 8.80
N PRO A 91 -23.56 -1.79 8.01
CA PRO A 91 -24.01 -0.89 6.94
C PRO A 91 -24.42 0.49 7.42
N ASP A 92 -25.03 0.62 8.61
CA ASP A 92 -25.45 1.91 9.15
C ASP A 92 -24.26 2.79 9.57
N GLU A 93 -23.19 2.17 10.11
CA GLU A 93 -21.95 2.88 10.42
C GLU A 93 -21.22 3.28 9.14
N MET A 94 -21.16 2.40 8.16
CA MET A 94 -20.63 2.73 6.84
C MET A 94 -21.33 3.93 6.23
N GLN A 95 -22.68 3.94 6.25
CA GLN A 95 -23.46 5.05 5.72
C GLN A 95 -23.14 6.36 6.44
N LYS A 96 -23.07 6.35 7.77
CA LYS A 96 -22.70 7.54 8.56
C LYS A 96 -21.29 8.03 8.25
N ALA A 97 -20.30 7.11 8.12
CA ALA A 97 -18.94 7.45 7.76
C ALA A 97 -18.88 8.10 6.37
N VAL A 98 -19.63 7.54 5.41
CA VAL A 98 -19.76 8.07 4.05
C VAL A 98 -20.35 9.48 4.06
N GLU A 99 -21.43 9.72 4.79
CA GLU A 99 -22.06 11.04 4.92
C GLU A 99 -21.12 12.07 5.55
N MET A 100 -20.41 11.68 6.60
CA MET A 100 -19.44 12.54 7.28
C MET A 100 -18.30 12.96 6.34
N LEU A 101 -17.68 12.01 5.62
CA LEU A 101 -16.59 12.30 4.69
C LEU A 101 -17.06 13.12 3.49
N ASN A 102 -18.25 12.84 2.97
CA ASN A 102 -18.85 13.63 1.90
C ASN A 102 -19.05 15.08 2.30
N ASN A 103 -19.60 15.33 3.49
CA ASN A 103 -19.81 16.68 4.04
C ASN A 103 -18.47 17.42 4.25
N ALA A 104 -17.43 16.69 4.64
CA ALA A 104 -16.07 17.22 4.80
C ALA A 104 -15.30 17.34 3.48
N ARG A 105 -15.84 16.83 2.36
CA ARG A 105 -15.20 16.73 1.04
C ARG A 105 -13.90 15.95 1.06
N ILE A 106 -13.86 14.88 1.85
CA ILE A 106 -12.69 14.03 2.03
C ILE A 106 -12.85 12.78 1.17
N PRO A 107 -11.92 12.51 0.23
CA PRO A 107 -11.96 11.31 -0.58
C PRO A 107 -11.65 10.06 0.24
N SER A 108 -12.25 8.93 -0.12
CA SER A 108 -12.02 7.66 0.59
C SER A 108 -12.18 6.42 -0.27
N VAL A 109 -11.55 5.34 0.17
CA VAL A 109 -11.76 3.99 -0.36
C VAL A 109 -12.79 3.29 0.52
N ILE A 110 -13.81 2.71 -0.09
CA ILE A 110 -14.89 2.00 0.61
C ILE A 110 -14.73 0.51 0.35
N LEU A 111 -14.40 -0.23 1.41
CA LEU A 111 -14.26 -1.68 1.31
C LEU A 111 -15.63 -2.35 1.33
N ILE A 112 -15.92 -3.07 0.26
CA ILE A 112 -17.06 -3.96 0.16
C ILE A 112 -16.57 -5.39 0.46
N ASP A 113 -16.96 -5.92 1.59
CA ASP A 113 -16.65 -7.32 1.90
C ASP A 113 -17.52 -8.23 1.04
N SER A 114 -16.89 -9.23 0.42
CA SER A 114 -17.57 -10.23 -0.39
C SER A 114 -18.62 -11.06 0.40
N GLY A 115 -18.53 -11.07 1.73
CA GLY A 115 -19.51 -11.69 2.65
C GLY A 115 -20.69 -10.78 3.01
N TYR A 116 -20.58 -9.44 2.82
CA TYR A 116 -21.59 -8.45 3.20
C TYR A 116 -22.17 -7.73 1.98
N LEU A 117 -22.69 -8.49 1.02
CA LEU A 117 -23.31 -7.97 -0.20
C LEU A 117 -24.58 -7.13 0.03
N ASN A 118 -24.90 -6.80 1.28
CA ASN A 118 -26.08 -6.01 1.65
C ASN A 118 -25.84 -4.50 1.72
N ILE A 119 -24.61 -4.04 1.48
CA ILE A 119 -24.36 -2.59 1.37
C ILE A 119 -24.96 -2.11 0.06
N ASN A 120 -25.93 -1.21 0.16
CA ASN A 120 -26.56 -0.64 -1.02
C ASN A 120 -25.58 0.34 -1.71
N VAL A 121 -24.81 -0.16 -2.67
CA VAL A 121 -23.84 0.61 -3.45
C VAL A 121 -24.49 1.84 -4.09
N GLU A 122 -25.73 1.72 -4.57
CA GLU A 122 -26.47 2.86 -5.14
C GLU A 122 -26.73 3.95 -4.09
N THR A 123 -27.03 3.58 -2.83
CA THR A 123 -27.17 4.54 -1.75
C THR A 123 -25.86 5.26 -1.48
N ILE A 124 -24.73 4.55 -1.44
CA ILE A 124 -23.41 5.16 -1.27
C ILE A 124 -23.10 6.10 -2.43
N LYS A 125 -23.28 5.68 -3.67
CA LYS A 125 -23.07 6.51 -4.87
C LYS A 125 -23.93 7.79 -4.84
N ASN A 126 -25.16 7.69 -4.37
CA ASN A 126 -26.05 8.83 -4.27
C ASN A 126 -25.67 9.78 -3.12
N THR A 127 -25.03 9.28 -2.07
CA THR A 127 -24.56 10.09 -0.94
C THR A 127 -23.31 10.87 -1.30
N TYR A 128 -22.35 10.25 -2.00
CA TYR A 128 -21.12 10.88 -2.44
C TYR A 128 -21.37 11.80 -3.64
N ARG A 129 -21.59 13.09 -3.35
CA ARG A 129 -21.80 14.14 -4.37
C ARG A 129 -20.70 15.19 -4.36
N ASP A 130 -20.12 15.45 -3.19
CA ASP A 130 -19.17 16.51 -2.94
C ASP A 130 -17.75 16.01 -2.70
N ALA A 131 -17.58 14.70 -2.43
CA ALA A 131 -16.30 14.03 -2.31
C ALA A 131 -16.15 12.90 -3.35
N GLU A 132 -14.91 12.52 -3.64
CA GLU A 132 -14.61 11.37 -4.50
C GLU A 132 -14.47 10.09 -3.66
N PHE A 133 -14.83 8.96 -4.25
CA PHE A 133 -14.61 7.66 -3.63
C PHE A 133 -14.26 6.60 -4.66
N GLU A 134 -13.66 5.51 -4.18
CA GLU A 134 -13.43 4.29 -4.95
C GLU A 134 -13.85 3.07 -4.13
N PHE A 135 -14.41 2.07 -4.80
CA PHE A 135 -14.72 0.80 -4.14
C PHE A 135 -13.52 -0.12 -4.16
N ALA A 136 -13.29 -0.76 -3.01
CA ALA A 136 -12.37 -1.86 -2.86
C ALA A 136 -13.12 -3.15 -2.53
N VAL A 137 -12.55 -4.28 -2.88
CA VAL A 137 -13.09 -5.61 -2.56
C VAL A 137 -12.12 -6.38 -1.70
N SER A 138 -12.62 -7.01 -0.65
CA SER A 138 -11.81 -7.92 0.15
C SER A 138 -11.58 -9.24 -0.58
N PHE A 139 -10.38 -9.79 -0.41
CA PHE A 139 -10.07 -11.14 -0.86
C PHE A 139 -9.30 -11.90 0.22
N GLU A 140 -9.54 -13.19 0.27
CA GLU A 140 -8.86 -14.12 1.16
C GLU A 140 -8.12 -15.17 0.34
N ILE A 141 -6.95 -15.56 0.82
CA ILE A 141 -6.12 -16.56 0.17
C ILE A 141 -6.08 -17.79 1.06
N ASN A 142 -6.46 -18.92 0.48
CA ASN A 142 -6.40 -20.24 1.13
C ASN A 142 -5.11 -21.01 0.83
N GLY A 143 -4.11 -20.34 0.27
CA GLY A 143 -2.80 -20.88 -0.07
C GLY A 143 -1.81 -19.77 -0.43
N TYR A 144 -0.52 -20.10 -0.48
CA TYR A 144 0.56 -19.12 -0.70
C TYR A 144 1.22 -19.26 -2.07
N ASN A 145 0.63 -20.03 -2.99
CA ASN A 145 1.16 -20.13 -4.34
C ASN A 145 0.46 -19.13 -5.28
N GLU A 146 1.15 -18.79 -6.36
CA GLU A 146 0.68 -17.83 -7.36
C GLU A 146 -0.71 -18.18 -7.92
N VAL A 147 -0.99 -19.47 -8.18
CA VAL A 147 -2.27 -19.93 -8.72
C VAL A 147 -3.42 -19.64 -7.77
N ASP A 148 -3.22 -19.84 -6.47
CA ASP A 148 -4.25 -19.59 -5.45
C ASP A 148 -4.52 -18.09 -5.31
N ILE A 149 -3.49 -17.26 -5.39
CA ILE A 149 -3.61 -15.80 -5.36
C ILE A 149 -4.39 -15.30 -6.59
N VAL A 150 -3.99 -15.72 -7.79
CA VAL A 150 -4.67 -15.36 -9.05
C VAL A 150 -6.15 -15.78 -9.02
N ARG A 151 -6.44 -16.99 -8.53
CA ARG A 151 -7.82 -17.47 -8.38
C ARG A 151 -8.61 -16.62 -7.39
N ALA A 152 -8.08 -16.36 -6.20
CA ALA A 152 -8.76 -15.55 -5.17
C ALA A 152 -9.08 -14.14 -5.70
N VAL A 153 -8.15 -13.50 -6.36
CA VAL A 153 -8.33 -12.17 -6.97
C VAL A 153 -9.39 -12.21 -8.07
N THR A 154 -9.31 -13.21 -8.96
CA THR A 154 -10.28 -13.34 -10.05
C THR A 154 -11.67 -13.58 -9.52
N ASP A 155 -11.83 -14.47 -8.53
CA ASP A 155 -13.11 -14.82 -7.92
C ASP A 155 -13.75 -13.61 -7.21
N CYS A 156 -12.99 -12.84 -6.45
CA CYS A 156 -13.54 -11.69 -5.74
C CYS A 156 -13.95 -10.57 -6.72
N ARG A 157 -13.16 -10.29 -7.75
CA ARG A 157 -13.50 -9.32 -8.81
C ARG A 157 -14.73 -9.73 -9.59
N MET A 158 -14.85 -11.03 -9.93
CA MET A 158 -16.01 -11.56 -10.62
C MET A 158 -17.28 -11.44 -9.77
N LYS A 159 -17.22 -11.77 -8.49
CA LYS A 159 -18.36 -11.60 -7.57
C LYS A 159 -18.80 -10.15 -7.48
N PHE A 160 -17.85 -9.22 -7.38
CA PHE A 160 -18.14 -7.79 -7.35
C PHE A 160 -18.80 -7.33 -8.65
N TYR A 161 -18.24 -7.72 -9.81
CA TYR A 161 -18.82 -7.41 -11.11
C TYR A 161 -20.26 -7.95 -11.27
N LEU A 162 -20.50 -9.18 -10.88
CA LEU A 162 -21.84 -9.80 -10.94
C LEU A 162 -22.84 -9.12 -10.00
N GLY A 163 -22.37 -8.63 -8.85
CA GLY A 163 -23.21 -7.94 -7.88
C GLY A 163 -23.51 -6.48 -8.21
N TYR A 164 -22.56 -5.77 -8.81
CA TYR A 164 -22.62 -4.31 -8.96
C TYR A 164 -22.45 -3.79 -10.38
N GLY A 165 -22.12 -4.66 -11.34
CA GLY A 165 -21.92 -4.28 -12.75
C GLY A 165 -20.62 -3.52 -13.04
N GLU A 166 -19.73 -3.40 -12.06
CA GLU A 166 -18.47 -2.66 -12.15
C GLU A 166 -17.27 -3.55 -11.84
N SER A 167 -16.10 -3.22 -12.40
CA SER A 167 -14.85 -3.93 -12.08
C SER A 167 -14.20 -3.29 -10.85
N ALA A 168 -13.80 -4.11 -9.87
CA ALA A 168 -13.00 -3.62 -8.77
C ALA A 168 -11.53 -3.46 -9.21
N GLU A 169 -11.01 -2.24 -9.06
CA GLU A 169 -9.61 -1.91 -9.34
C GLU A 169 -8.77 -1.86 -8.05
N ILE A 170 -9.43 -1.87 -6.89
CA ILE A 170 -8.79 -1.87 -5.59
C ILE A 170 -9.14 -3.16 -4.85
N LEU A 171 -8.11 -3.83 -4.36
CA LEU A 171 -8.22 -5.06 -3.61
C LEU A 171 -7.65 -4.88 -2.21
N VAL A 172 -8.33 -5.43 -1.21
CA VAL A 172 -7.88 -5.41 0.18
C VAL A 172 -7.74 -6.84 0.68
N HIS A 173 -6.55 -7.21 1.10
CA HIS A 173 -6.34 -8.50 1.75
C HIS A 173 -6.85 -8.43 3.19
N SER A 174 -7.84 -9.25 3.51
CA SER A 174 -8.62 -9.16 4.75
C SER A 174 -7.83 -9.51 6.00
N CYS A 175 -6.99 -10.52 5.96
CA CYS A 175 -6.07 -10.89 7.04
C CYS A 175 -5.02 -11.90 6.56
N GLY A 176 -3.88 -11.92 7.27
CA GLY A 176 -2.82 -12.87 7.01
C GLY A 176 -1.53 -12.23 6.49
N GLN A 177 -0.53 -13.06 6.35
CA GLN A 177 0.84 -12.68 6.03
C GLN A 177 1.08 -12.61 4.52
N LEU A 178 0.27 -11.85 3.78
CA LEU A 178 0.66 -11.54 2.42
C LEU A 178 1.68 -10.39 2.50
N PHE A 179 2.93 -10.71 2.30
CA PHE A 179 3.98 -9.71 2.22
C PHE A 179 3.94 -9.03 0.85
N CYS A 180 4.30 -7.75 0.80
CA CYS A 180 4.42 -7.01 -0.46
C CYS A 180 5.31 -7.75 -1.48
N GLU A 181 6.34 -8.44 -1.01
CA GLU A 181 7.26 -9.24 -1.83
C GLU A 181 6.57 -10.38 -2.59
N ASP A 182 5.53 -11.00 -2.01
CA ASP A 182 4.79 -12.07 -2.69
C ASP A 182 3.90 -11.49 -3.79
N MET A 183 3.35 -10.30 -3.58
CA MET A 183 2.55 -9.60 -4.57
C MET A 183 3.40 -9.04 -5.71
N GLU A 184 4.63 -8.61 -5.45
CA GLU A 184 5.55 -8.13 -6.48
C GLU A 184 5.85 -9.20 -7.55
N LYS A 185 5.89 -10.47 -7.16
CA LYS A 185 6.06 -11.60 -8.10
C LYS A 185 4.91 -11.75 -9.08
N LEU A 186 3.75 -11.18 -8.76
CA LEU A 186 2.54 -11.24 -9.58
C LEU A 186 2.41 -10.07 -10.55
N THR A 187 3.36 -9.11 -10.54
CA THR A 187 3.33 -7.93 -11.42
C THR A 187 3.35 -8.28 -12.90
N GLU A 188 3.88 -9.43 -13.26
CA GLU A 188 3.93 -9.92 -14.64
C GLU A 188 2.59 -10.54 -15.12
N CYS A 189 1.67 -10.80 -14.21
CA CYS A 189 0.36 -11.35 -14.57
C CYS A 189 -0.59 -10.23 -15.03
N GLU A 190 -1.11 -10.32 -16.25
CA GLU A 190 -2.03 -9.33 -16.83
C GLU A 190 -3.29 -9.11 -15.98
N CYS A 191 -3.71 -10.11 -15.18
CA CYS A 191 -4.89 -9.97 -14.32
C CYS A 191 -4.70 -8.96 -13.16
N PHE A 192 -3.47 -8.56 -12.87
CA PHE A 192 -3.11 -7.54 -11.86
C PHE A 192 -2.77 -6.18 -12.48
N ALA A 193 -2.80 -6.05 -13.78
CA ALA A 193 -2.50 -4.78 -14.44
C ALA A 193 -3.48 -3.67 -13.95
N ASN A 194 -2.92 -2.54 -13.56
CA ASN A 194 -3.66 -1.37 -13.06
C ASN A 194 -4.44 -1.58 -11.75
N LEU A 195 -4.10 -2.60 -10.97
CA LEU A 195 -4.70 -2.80 -9.65
C LEU A 195 -3.94 -2.07 -8.57
N SER A 196 -4.69 -1.65 -7.55
CA SER A 196 -4.15 -1.23 -6.25
C SER A 196 -4.47 -2.30 -5.21
N VAL A 197 -3.46 -2.81 -4.52
CA VAL A 197 -3.62 -3.87 -3.52
C VAL A 197 -3.18 -3.37 -2.15
N PHE A 198 -4.07 -3.48 -1.17
CA PHE A 198 -3.76 -3.17 0.21
C PHE A 198 -3.51 -4.44 1.01
N THR A 199 -2.34 -4.53 1.61
CA THR A 199 -1.93 -5.61 2.51
C THR A 199 -1.84 -5.10 3.95
N CYS A 200 -1.78 -6.00 4.93
CA CYS A 200 -1.55 -5.61 6.32
C CYS A 200 -0.09 -5.22 6.54
N GLY A 201 0.15 -4.12 7.25
CA GLY A 201 1.49 -3.64 7.54
C GLY A 201 1.49 -2.44 8.48
N ASN A 202 2.52 -1.64 8.41
CA ASN A 202 2.69 -0.44 9.23
C ASN A 202 2.02 0.82 8.67
N GLY A 203 1.34 0.73 7.54
CA GLY A 203 0.65 1.84 6.90
C GLY A 203 1.54 2.84 6.17
N VAL A 204 2.86 2.62 6.11
CA VAL A 204 3.82 3.53 5.46
C VAL A 204 4.24 2.96 4.11
N ASN A 205 4.12 3.75 3.06
CA ASN A 205 4.44 3.35 1.70
C ASN A 205 5.34 4.37 1.03
N LYS A 206 6.37 3.87 0.36
CA LYS A 206 7.21 4.67 -0.53
C LYS A 206 6.82 4.35 -1.97
N LEU A 207 6.54 5.38 -2.75
CA LEU A 207 6.16 5.21 -4.13
C LEU A 207 7.38 4.81 -4.97
N ASN A 208 7.42 3.56 -5.43
CA ASN A 208 8.37 3.10 -6.44
C ASN A 208 7.64 3.04 -7.79
N SER A 209 7.97 3.92 -8.69
CA SER A 209 7.21 4.29 -9.90
C SER A 209 7.29 3.32 -11.08
N SER A 210 7.60 2.03 -10.90
CA SER A 210 7.98 1.17 -12.04
C SER A 210 7.01 0.04 -12.42
N SER A 211 5.95 -0.21 -11.66
CA SER A 211 5.00 -1.29 -11.99
C SER A 211 3.57 -0.78 -12.14
N GLY A 212 2.81 -1.37 -13.08
CA GLY A 212 1.38 -1.08 -13.22
C GLY A 212 0.52 -1.60 -12.06
N LEU A 213 1.09 -2.33 -11.12
CA LEU A 213 0.47 -2.80 -9.89
C LEU A 213 0.97 -1.93 -8.74
N LEU A 214 0.04 -1.30 -8.00
CA LEU A 214 0.35 -0.52 -6.80
C LEU A 214 0.08 -1.39 -5.56
N ILE A 215 1.11 -1.57 -4.74
CA ILE A 215 1.00 -2.34 -3.50
C ILE A 215 1.18 -1.41 -2.31
N PHE A 216 0.20 -1.39 -1.42
CA PHE A 216 0.19 -0.57 -0.23
C PHE A 216 0.11 -1.42 1.03
N ASN A 217 0.96 -1.12 1.99
CA ASN A 217 0.77 -1.55 3.37
C ASN A 217 -0.26 -0.64 4.04
N ARG A 218 -1.29 -1.21 4.65
CA ARG A 218 -2.25 -0.45 5.45
C ARG A 218 -2.16 -0.83 6.92
N ILE A 219 -2.45 0.13 7.79
CA ILE A 219 -2.67 -0.11 9.21
C ILE A 219 -4.16 0.04 9.52
N VAL A 220 -4.68 -0.83 10.38
CA VAL A 220 -6.03 -0.69 10.91
C VAL A 220 -5.97 0.13 12.19
N ARG A 221 -6.74 1.21 12.23
CA ARG A 221 -6.85 2.07 13.41
C ARG A 221 -7.57 1.34 14.54
N LEU A 222 -6.91 1.22 15.68
CA LEU A 222 -7.43 0.58 16.90
C LEU A 222 -7.54 1.62 18.02
N PRO A 223 -8.41 1.41 19.01
CA PRO A 223 -8.65 2.39 20.07
C PRO A 223 -7.50 2.54 21.09
N ASP A 224 -6.56 1.60 21.12
CA ASP A 224 -5.47 1.53 22.10
C ASP A 224 -4.27 2.45 21.81
N TRP A 225 -4.28 3.19 20.70
CA TRP A 225 -3.26 4.16 20.34
C TRP A 225 -3.86 5.39 19.65
N SER A 226 -3.23 6.54 19.77
CA SER A 226 -3.67 7.75 19.08
C SER A 226 -3.03 7.88 17.71
N ILE A 227 -3.74 8.51 16.76
CA ILE A 227 -3.20 8.77 15.42
C ILE A 227 -1.99 9.72 15.48
N ALA A 228 -1.96 10.64 16.46
CA ALA A 228 -0.84 11.54 16.68
C ALA A 228 0.43 10.78 17.12
N ASP A 229 0.29 9.79 18.01
CA ASP A 229 1.41 8.95 18.46
C ASP A 229 1.93 8.09 17.33
N TYR A 230 1.05 7.54 16.51
CA TYR A 230 1.43 6.77 15.31
C TYR A 230 2.31 7.61 14.39
N PHE A 231 1.85 8.79 13.96
CA PHE A 231 2.65 9.64 13.06
C PHE A 231 3.92 10.18 13.72
N SER A 232 3.92 10.40 15.02
CA SER A 232 5.13 10.80 15.75
C SER A 232 6.17 9.68 15.78
N SER A 233 5.75 8.43 15.93
CA SER A 233 6.67 7.28 15.96
C SER A 233 7.32 7.00 14.60
N ILE A 234 6.61 7.24 13.49
CA ILE A 234 7.11 7.03 12.13
C ILE A 234 8.04 8.16 11.68
N ALA A 235 7.82 9.39 12.13
CA ALA A 235 8.67 10.53 11.78
C ALA A 235 10.11 10.42 12.34
N ILE A 236 10.38 9.44 13.20
CA ILE A 236 11.68 9.16 13.82
C ILE A 236 12.47 8.11 13.01
N LEU A 237 11.85 7.42 12.07
CA LEU A 237 12.46 6.42 11.18
C LEU A 237 12.81 7.02 9.81
#